data_e4eedc55f1bbac68fe6e9d0e02b5c425
#
_entry.id   e4eedc55f1bbac68fe6e9d0e02b5c425
#
_cell.length_a   1.000
_cell.length_b   1.000
_cell.length_c   1.000
_cell.angle_alpha   90.00
_cell.angle_beta   90.00
_cell.angle_gamma   90.00
#
_symmetry.space_group_name_H-M   'P 1'
#
loop_
_entity.id
_entity.type
_entity.pdbx_description
1 polymer ?
#
loop_
_entity_poly.entity_id
_entity_poly.type
_entity_poly.pdbx_seq_one_letter_code
_entity_poly.pdbx_strand_id
1 'polypeptide(L)'
;MGKVLVIQGAGMNMRGKTQVETFGPMTLGEMNEQIVGYAKELGMDVDIFHSNIEGEVINALYAAHDDDYEAGIINPAGYTTTTGPIKAAIAQVKFPMIEVHASNPTARGTVSQIQPVCKGSVYGFGIYGYKLALEAIKQMA
;
A
#
# COMPACT_ATOMS: atom_id res chain seq x y z
N MET A 1 -18.79 -6.79 2.45
CA MET A 1 -17.32 -6.88 2.50
C MET A 1 -16.79 -5.95 3.57
N GLY A 2 -15.78 -6.36 4.32
CA GLY A 2 -15.15 -5.54 5.36
C GLY A 2 -14.26 -4.44 4.79
N LYS A 3 -13.66 -3.68 5.69
CA LYS A 3 -12.78 -2.57 5.31
C LYS A 3 -11.41 -3.06 4.86
N VAL A 4 -10.81 -2.29 3.95
CA VAL A 4 -9.45 -2.48 3.47
C VAL A 4 -8.59 -1.30 3.92
N LEU A 5 -7.46 -1.58 4.56
CA LEU A 5 -6.50 -0.55 4.94
C LEU A 5 -5.52 -0.33 3.79
N VAL A 6 -5.37 0.93 3.36
CA VAL A 6 -4.36 1.29 2.35
C VAL A 6 -3.30 2.14 3.02
N ILE A 7 -2.07 1.64 3.06
CA ILE A 7 -0.94 2.35 3.66
C ILE A 7 -0.08 2.95 2.57
N GLN A 8 0.13 4.26 2.66
CA GLN A 8 1.05 5.01 1.82
C GLN A 8 2.29 5.31 2.66
N GLY A 9 3.41 4.72 2.29
CA GLY A 9 4.63 4.73 3.11
C GLY A 9 5.41 6.05 3.10
N ALA A 10 6.61 5.98 3.65
CA ALA A 10 7.46 7.17 3.83
C ALA A 10 7.78 7.85 2.50
N GLY A 11 7.63 9.17 2.47
CA GLY A 11 7.90 9.99 1.30
C GLY A 11 6.75 10.10 0.31
N MET A 12 5.65 9.38 0.51
CA MET A 12 4.51 9.47 -0.41
C MET A 12 3.91 10.87 -0.46
N ASN A 13 4.02 11.64 0.61
CA ASN A 13 3.58 13.05 0.63
C ASN A 13 4.38 13.94 -0.32
N MET A 14 5.53 13.46 -0.81
CA MET A 14 6.36 14.19 -1.76
C MET A 14 6.05 13.83 -3.22
N ARG A 15 5.12 12.90 -3.46
CA ARG A 15 4.70 12.55 -4.83
C ARG A 15 4.13 13.77 -5.54
N GLY A 16 4.50 13.93 -6.82
CA GLY A 16 4.11 15.08 -7.62
C GLY A 16 4.94 16.34 -7.38
N LYS A 17 5.81 16.33 -6.36
CA LYS A 17 6.68 17.46 -5.98
C LYS A 17 8.13 17.24 -6.35
N THR A 18 8.60 15.98 -6.24
CA THR A 18 9.98 15.59 -6.57
C THR A 18 9.98 14.27 -7.34
N GLN A 19 11.06 13.96 -8.02
CA GLN A 19 11.26 12.68 -8.73
C GLN A 19 10.13 12.34 -9.69
N VAL A 20 9.57 13.35 -10.33
CA VAL A 20 8.39 13.23 -11.20
C VAL A 20 8.66 12.28 -12.37
N GLU A 21 9.89 12.24 -12.88
CA GLU A 21 10.28 11.35 -13.99
C GLU A 21 10.18 9.87 -13.60
N THR A 22 10.41 9.54 -12.32
CA THR A 22 10.35 8.15 -11.85
C THR A 22 8.95 7.78 -11.39
N PHE A 23 8.28 8.67 -10.65
CA PHE A 23 7.03 8.35 -9.96
C PHE A 23 5.79 9.03 -10.54
N GLY A 24 5.96 9.89 -11.55
CA GLY A 24 4.85 10.61 -12.17
C GLY A 24 4.47 11.90 -11.44
N PRO A 25 3.58 12.71 -12.06
CA PRO A 25 3.22 14.03 -11.56
C PRO A 25 2.07 14.04 -10.54
N MET A 26 1.42 12.90 -10.32
CA MET A 26 0.26 12.83 -9.43
C MET A 26 0.65 13.00 -7.97
N THR A 27 -0.04 13.90 -7.26
CA THR A 27 0.19 14.12 -5.83
C THR A 27 -0.44 12.99 -5.01
N LEU A 28 -0.04 12.86 -3.74
CA LEU A 28 -0.64 11.87 -2.84
C LEU A 28 -2.15 12.08 -2.70
N GLY A 29 -2.60 13.34 -2.57
CA GLY A 29 -4.03 13.64 -2.48
C GLY A 29 -4.80 13.17 -3.71
N GLU A 30 -4.25 13.43 -4.90
CA GLU A 30 -4.85 12.97 -6.15
C GLU A 30 -4.86 11.44 -6.26
N MET A 31 -3.78 10.80 -5.84
CA MET A 31 -3.70 9.34 -5.80
C MET A 31 -4.78 8.76 -4.88
N ASN A 32 -4.91 9.32 -3.68
CA ASN A 32 -5.88 8.84 -2.70
C ASN A 32 -7.32 8.99 -3.20
N GLU A 33 -7.64 10.11 -3.86
CA GLU A 33 -8.95 10.30 -4.49
C GLU A 33 -9.23 9.23 -5.54
N GLN A 34 -8.23 8.92 -6.36
CA GLN A 34 -8.36 7.89 -7.39
C GLN A 34 -8.58 6.50 -6.78
N ILE A 35 -7.86 6.19 -5.70
CA ILE A 35 -7.99 4.91 -4.99
C ILE A 35 -9.40 4.77 -4.40
N VAL A 36 -9.91 5.83 -3.77
CA VAL A 36 -11.28 5.83 -3.24
C VAL A 36 -12.28 5.60 -4.37
N GLY A 37 -12.07 6.23 -5.53
CA GLY A 37 -12.90 6.01 -6.72
C GLY A 37 -12.90 4.56 -7.19
N TYR A 38 -11.73 3.94 -7.26
CA TYR A 38 -11.60 2.52 -7.62
C TYR A 38 -12.34 1.62 -6.64
N ALA A 39 -12.17 1.88 -5.34
CA ALA A 39 -12.85 1.11 -4.32
C ALA A 39 -14.37 1.21 -4.45
N LYS A 40 -14.85 2.42 -4.69
CA LYS A 40 -16.28 2.69 -4.86
C LYS A 40 -16.86 1.93 -6.04
N GLU A 41 -16.15 1.92 -7.18
CA GLU A 41 -16.55 1.16 -8.37
C GLU A 41 -16.68 -0.33 -8.07
N LEU A 42 -15.83 -0.85 -7.18
CA LEU A 42 -15.80 -2.26 -6.81
C LEU A 42 -16.71 -2.60 -5.62
N GLY A 43 -17.41 -1.61 -5.06
CA GLY A 43 -18.26 -1.80 -3.89
C GLY A 43 -17.46 -2.09 -2.61
N MET A 44 -16.26 -1.54 -2.52
CA MET A 44 -15.34 -1.77 -1.39
C MET A 44 -15.19 -0.50 -0.57
N ASP A 45 -14.92 -0.67 0.73
CA ASP A 45 -14.68 0.41 1.67
C ASP A 45 -13.19 0.44 2.04
N VAL A 46 -12.52 1.55 1.83
CA VAL A 46 -11.10 1.71 2.11
C VAL A 46 -10.85 2.83 3.09
N ASP A 47 -9.87 2.66 3.97
CA ASP A 47 -9.28 3.70 4.77
C ASP A 47 -7.84 3.88 4.32
N ILE A 48 -7.45 5.09 3.97
CA ILE A 48 -6.11 5.39 3.48
C ILE A 48 -5.33 6.10 4.58
N PHE A 49 -4.15 5.57 4.92
CA PHE A 49 -3.29 6.08 5.96
C PHE A 49 -1.90 6.35 5.41
N HIS A 50 -1.35 7.50 5.73
CA HIS A 50 0.01 7.88 5.38
C HIS A 50 0.76 8.31 6.62
N SER A 51 2.02 7.89 6.75
CA SER A 51 2.93 8.42 7.76
C SER A 51 4.38 8.25 7.32
N ASN A 52 5.20 9.23 7.67
CA ASN A 52 6.66 9.16 7.56
C ASN A 52 7.28 8.60 8.84
N ILE A 53 6.47 8.21 9.80
CA ILE A 53 6.92 7.66 11.09
C ILE A 53 6.57 6.18 11.12
N GLU A 54 7.58 5.32 11.13
CA GLU A 54 7.42 3.87 11.03
C GLU A 54 6.48 3.32 12.10
N GLY A 55 6.62 3.77 13.35
CA GLY A 55 5.78 3.31 14.45
C GLY A 55 4.30 3.58 14.25
N GLU A 56 3.96 4.68 13.57
CA GLU A 56 2.57 4.99 13.27
C GLU A 56 1.98 4.01 12.25
N VAL A 57 2.77 3.58 11.28
CA VAL A 57 2.35 2.55 10.31
C VAL A 57 2.09 1.22 11.02
N ILE A 58 2.98 0.86 11.95
CA ILE A 58 2.83 -0.36 12.75
C ILE A 58 1.56 -0.29 13.59
N ASN A 59 1.32 0.83 14.25
CA ASN A 59 0.12 1.03 15.05
C ASN A 59 -1.15 0.95 14.21
N ALA A 60 -1.12 1.50 12.99
CA ALA A 60 -2.26 1.41 12.06
C ALA A 60 -2.55 -0.04 11.66
N LEU A 61 -1.51 -0.83 11.41
CA LEU A 61 -1.67 -2.26 11.10
C LEU A 61 -2.32 -3.01 12.26
N TYR A 62 -1.83 -2.79 13.47
CA TYR A 62 -2.37 -3.47 14.64
C TYR A 62 -3.81 -3.03 14.96
N ALA A 63 -4.12 -1.73 14.80
CA ALA A 63 -5.48 -1.24 14.98
C ALA A 63 -6.45 -1.89 13.97
N ALA A 64 -6.03 -2.03 12.72
CA ALA A 64 -6.84 -2.69 11.68
C ALA A 64 -7.02 -4.18 11.99
N HIS A 65 -6.01 -4.83 12.57
CA HIS A 65 -6.12 -6.22 13.03
C HIS A 65 -7.19 -6.33 14.11
N ASP A 66 -7.15 -5.45 15.09
CA ASP A 66 -8.11 -5.46 16.22
C ASP A 66 -9.53 -5.13 15.75
N ASP A 67 -9.67 -4.30 14.74
CA ASP A 67 -10.96 -3.86 14.18
C ASP A 67 -11.48 -4.77 13.06
N ASP A 68 -10.89 -5.94 12.88
CA ASP A 68 -11.32 -6.97 11.93
C ASP A 68 -11.34 -6.50 10.46
N TYR A 69 -10.36 -5.70 10.06
CA TYR A 69 -10.20 -5.36 8.65
C TYR A 69 -9.98 -6.62 7.83
N GLU A 70 -10.49 -6.61 6.62
CA GLU A 70 -10.49 -7.79 5.75
C GLU A 70 -9.18 -7.99 5.00
N ALA A 71 -8.53 -6.91 4.65
CA ALA A 71 -7.28 -6.94 3.87
C ALA A 71 -6.57 -5.60 3.98
N GLY A 72 -5.34 -5.56 3.48
CA GLY A 72 -4.58 -4.33 3.38
C GLY A 72 -3.79 -4.24 2.08
N ILE A 73 -3.49 -3.02 1.71
CA ILE A 73 -2.60 -2.68 0.61
C ILE A 73 -1.51 -1.79 1.21
N ILE A 74 -0.27 -2.04 0.84
CA ILE A 74 0.83 -1.18 1.24
C ILE A 74 1.68 -0.79 0.03
N ASN A 75 1.83 0.53 -0.17
CA ASN A 75 2.90 1.07 -0.99
C ASN A 75 3.99 1.48 0.00
N PRO A 76 5.03 0.66 0.17
CA PRO A 76 6.00 0.93 1.23
C PRO A 76 6.86 2.17 0.97
N ALA A 77 7.03 2.57 -0.29
CA ALA A 77 7.84 3.75 -0.65
C ALA A 77 9.18 3.73 0.09
N GLY A 78 9.46 4.71 0.94
CA GLY A 78 10.72 4.75 1.69
C GLY A 78 10.95 3.59 2.64
N TYR A 79 9.92 2.82 2.96
CA TYR A 79 10.07 1.62 3.81
C TYR A 79 10.39 0.36 3.02
N THR A 80 10.50 0.44 1.69
CA THR A 80 10.71 -0.75 0.82
C THR A 80 11.92 -1.59 1.22
N THR A 81 13.01 -0.93 1.59
CA THR A 81 14.26 -1.60 1.97
C THR A 81 14.46 -1.69 3.48
N THR A 82 13.43 -1.33 4.24
CA THR A 82 13.46 -1.41 5.69
C THR A 82 13.46 -2.87 6.14
N THR A 83 14.19 -3.15 7.20
CA THR A 83 14.22 -4.50 7.77
C THR A 83 13.67 -4.44 9.18
N GLY A 84 12.79 -5.38 9.54
CA GLY A 84 12.36 -5.57 10.90
C GLY A 84 10.95 -5.06 11.20
N PRO A 85 10.75 -3.88 11.81
CA PRO A 85 9.47 -3.60 12.48
C PRO A 85 8.21 -3.66 11.60
N ILE A 86 8.18 -3.01 10.43
CA ILE A 86 7.01 -3.07 9.55
C ILE A 86 6.82 -4.48 8.99
N LYS A 87 7.91 -5.12 8.57
CA LYS A 87 7.89 -6.49 8.08
C LYS A 87 7.29 -7.44 9.12
N ALA A 88 7.73 -7.31 10.38
CA ALA A 88 7.21 -8.12 11.47
C ALA A 88 5.73 -7.86 11.71
N ALA A 89 5.30 -6.61 11.67
CA ALA A 89 3.89 -6.26 11.87
C ALA A 89 3.00 -6.86 10.78
N ILE A 90 3.43 -6.77 9.51
CA ILE A 90 2.67 -7.36 8.41
C ILE A 90 2.55 -8.89 8.59
N ALA A 91 3.61 -9.53 9.03
CA ALA A 91 3.59 -10.98 9.26
C ALA A 91 2.65 -11.38 10.42
N GLN A 92 2.39 -10.45 11.35
CA GLN A 92 1.57 -10.74 12.54
C GLN A 92 0.08 -10.49 12.35
N VAL A 93 -0.32 -9.58 11.46
CA VAL A 93 -1.74 -9.29 11.27
C VAL A 93 -2.45 -10.47 10.61
N LYS A 94 -3.73 -10.65 10.95
CA LYS A 94 -4.53 -11.80 10.50
C LYS A 94 -5.06 -11.68 9.07
N PHE A 95 -5.00 -10.50 8.47
CA PHE A 95 -5.54 -10.28 7.14
C PHE A 95 -4.40 -10.24 6.09
N PRO A 96 -4.71 -10.59 4.83
CA PRO A 96 -3.70 -10.57 3.78
C PRO A 96 -3.34 -9.14 3.39
N MET A 97 -2.05 -8.93 3.08
CA MET A 97 -1.54 -7.67 2.57
C MET A 97 -1.09 -7.84 1.13
N ILE A 98 -1.34 -6.84 0.29
CA ILE A 98 -0.82 -6.77 -1.07
C ILE A 98 0.11 -5.56 -1.16
N GLU A 99 1.31 -5.77 -1.66
CA GLU A 99 2.26 -4.70 -1.89
C GLU A 99 2.02 -4.08 -3.27
N VAL A 100 1.99 -2.73 -3.34
CA VAL A 100 1.80 -2.01 -4.61
C VAL A 100 2.92 -0.99 -4.77
N HIS A 101 3.52 -0.98 -5.96
CA HIS A 101 4.42 0.09 -6.39
C HIS A 101 3.94 0.62 -7.74
N ALA A 102 3.85 1.94 -7.87
CA ALA A 102 3.48 2.57 -9.14
C ALA A 102 4.56 2.33 -10.20
N SER A 103 5.82 2.42 -9.81
CA SER A 103 6.96 2.10 -10.66
C SER A 103 7.34 0.62 -10.52
N ASN A 104 8.37 0.19 -11.25
CA ASN A 104 8.94 -1.15 -11.10
C ASN A 104 10.28 -1.05 -10.36
N PRO A 105 10.31 -1.15 -9.02
CA PRO A 105 11.55 -1.01 -8.26
C PRO A 105 12.59 -2.09 -8.60
N THR A 106 12.15 -3.27 -8.97
CA THR A 106 13.07 -4.35 -9.36
C THR A 106 13.91 -3.96 -10.57
N ALA A 107 13.34 -3.18 -11.50
CA ALA A 107 14.07 -2.72 -12.68
C ALA A 107 15.23 -1.78 -12.30
N ARG A 108 15.17 -1.14 -11.13
CA ARG A 108 16.24 -0.28 -10.60
C ARG A 108 17.18 -1.03 -9.64
N GLY A 109 17.03 -2.35 -9.52
CA GLY A 109 17.82 -3.17 -8.61
C GLY A 109 17.38 -3.13 -7.16
N THR A 110 16.23 -2.55 -6.86
CA THR A 110 15.70 -2.50 -5.50
C THR A 110 15.04 -3.83 -5.16
N VAL A 111 15.42 -4.40 -4.02
CA VAL A 111 14.82 -5.63 -3.50
C VAL A 111 13.94 -5.25 -2.32
N SER A 112 12.62 -5.52 -2.43
CA SER A 112 11.69 -5.20 -1.37
C SER A 112 11.82 -6.17 -0.21
N GLN A 113 11.97 -5.63 1.00
CA GLN A 113 11.94 -6.41 2.23
C GLN A 113 10.50 -6.67 2.68
N ILE A 114 9.54 -5.97 2.10
CA ILE A 114 8.12 -6.08 2.44
C ILE A 114 7.44 -7.20 1.65
N GLN A 115 7.83 -7.41 0.41
CA GLN A 115 7.23 -8.40 -0.48
C GLN A 115 7.13 -9.81 0.14
N PRO A 116 8.17 -10.34 0.83
CA PRO A 116 8.10 -11.70 1.36
C PRO A 116 7.00 -11.95 2.39
N VAL A 117 6.51 -10.92 3.06
CA VAL A 117 5.45 -11.05 4.07
C VAL A 117 4.07 -10.67 3.54
N CYS A 118 3.99 -10.22 2.28
CA CYS A 118 2.73 -9.92 1.63
C CYS A 118 2.19 -11.16 0.90
N LYS A 119 0.88 -11.20 0.70
CA LYS A 119 0.22 -12.26 -0.07
C LYS A 119 0.66 -12.24 -1.52
N GLY A 120 0.85 -11.05 -2.06
CA GLY A 120 1.30 -10.83 -3.42
C GLY A 120 1.68 -9.38 -3.63
N SER A 121 2.08 -9.04 -4.85
CA SER A 121 2.54 -7.69 -5.17
C SER A 121 2.18 -7.30 -6.60
N VAL A 122 2.02 -6.00 -6.81
CA VAL A 122 1.74 -5.39 -8.12
C VAL A 122 2.75 -4.28 -8.33
N TYR A 123 3.56 -4.40 -9.37
CA TYR A 123 4.61 -3.43 -9.69
C TYR A 123 4.44 -2.87 -11.09
N GLY A 124 4.61 -1.57 -11.26
CA GLY A 124 4.87 -0.99 -12.56
C GLY A 124 3.67 -0.46 -13.35
N PHE A 125 2.48 -0.45 -12.79
CA PHE A 125 1.27 -0.05 -13.52
C PHE A 125 0.71 1.30 -13.08
N GLY A 126 1.54 2.14 -12.47
CA GLY A 126 1.12 3.45 -11.99
C GLY A 126 0.00 3.34 -10.97
N ILE A 127 -0.88 4.33 -10.98
CA ILE A 127 -2.03 4.37 -10.06
C ILE A 127 -2.97 3.17 -10.25
N TYR A 128 -3.03 2.61 -11.45
CA TYR A 128 -3.92 1.48 -11.74
C TYR A 128 -3.55 0.25 -10.92
N GLY A 129 -2.31 0.14 -10.45
CA GLY A 129 -1.87 -0.96 -9.59
C GLY A 129 -2.73 -1.12 -8.33
N TYR A 130 -3.23 -0.01 -7.78
CA TYR A 130 -4.13 -0.08 -6.63
C TYR A 130 -5.46 -0.72 -6.99
N LYS A 131 -5.98 -0.44 -8.19
CA LYS A 131 -7.22 -1.09 -8.65
C LYS A 131 -7.01 -2.60 -8.82
N LEU A 132 -5.87 -3.01 -9.38
CA LEU A 132 -5.53 -4.42 -9.54
C LEU A 132 -5.45 -5.12 -8.16
N ALA A 133 -4.86 -4.46 -7.18
CA ALA A 133 -4.80 -5.00 -5.82
C ALA A 133 -6.19 -5.12 -5.19
N LEU A 134 -7.05 -4.11 -5.35
CA LEU A 134 -8.42 -4.15 -4.86
C LEU A 134 -9.23 -5.27 -5.52
N GLU A 135 -9.06 -5.46 -6.83
CA GLU A 135 -9.70 -6.56 -7.54
C GLU A 135 -9.24 -7.91 -7.04
N ALA A 136 -7.93 -8.06 -6.76
CA ALA A 136 -7.40 -9.28 -6.19
C ALA A 136 -8.01 -9.56 -4.81
N ILE A 137 -8.12 -8.55 -3.97
CA ILE A 137 -8.74 -8.67 -2.65
C ILE A 137 -10.20 -9.14 -2.78
N LYS A 138 -10.94 -8.55 -3.71
CA LYS A 138 -12.33 -8.92 -3.96
C LYS A 138 -12.45 -10.39 -4.37
N GLN A 139 -11.52 -10.88 -5.18
CA GLN A 139 -11.51 -12.29 -5.61
C GLN A 139 -11.16 -13.25 -4.47
N MET A 140 -10.38 -12.81 -3.48
CA MET A 140 -10.00 -13.63 -2.33
C MET A 140 -11.10 -13.70 -1.25
N ALA A 141 -12.04 -12.77 -1.29
CA ALA A 141 -13.09 -12.68 -0.29
C ALA A 141 -14.15 -13.79 -0.44
#